data_493ec467886e5268d8d331d64605681f
#
_entry.id   493ec467886e5268d8d331d64605681f
#
_cell.length_a   1.000
_cell.length_b   1.000
_cell.length_c   1.000
_cell.angle_alpha   90.00
_cell.angle_beta   90.00
_cell.angle_gamma   90.00
#
_symmetry.space_group_name_H-M   'P 1'
#
loop_
_entity.id
_entity.type
_entity.pdbx_description
1 polymer ?
#
loop_
_entity_poly.entity_id
_entity_poly.type
_entity_poly.pdbx_seq_one_letter_code
_entity_poly.pdbx_strand_id
1 'polypeptide(L)'
;MPTFSHLHVHTQYSLLDGAASVEKLYDKDIENNMPALAITDHGNMFGAFEFVSQAWKKTKIVGKDAFGNDILEPIVKPVVGCEFYVVEDMHIKTFTKEVKDKRYHQVLLAKNKKGYEN
;
A
#
# COMPACT_ATOMS: atom_id res chain seq x y z
N MET A 1 -3.84 0.75 24.92
CA MET A 1 -4.68 0.91 23.72
C MET A 1 -4.32 -0.16 22.70
N PRO A 2 -5.29 -0.77 22.04
CA PRO A 2 -4.98 -1.72 20.99
C PRO A 2 -4.27 -1.03 19.84
N THR A 3 -3.26 -1.69 19.30
CA THR A 3 -2.53 -1.21 18.13
C THR A 3 -3.30 -1.55 16.86
N PHE A 4 -3.48 -0.59 15.97
CA PHE A 4 -4.23 -0.76 14.73
C PHE A 4 -3.46 -0.24 13.53
N SER A 5 -3.62 -0.90 12.39
CA SER A 5 -3.10 -0.44 11.10
C SER A 5 -4.12 -0.71 9.99
N HIS A 6 -4.30 0.25 9.09
CA HIS A 6 -5.13 0.05 7.91
C HIS A 6 -4.38 -0.78 6.87
N LEU A 7 -4.97 -1.89 6.43
CA LEU A 7 -4.38 -2.81 5.45
C LEU A 7 -5.11 -2.83 4.10
N HIS A 8 -6.18 -2.07 3.95
CA HIS A 8 -6.96 -1.95 2.73
C HIS A 8 -7.26 -0.48 2.49
N VAL A 9 -6.42 0.18 1.70
CA VAL A 9 -6.47 1.64 1.50
C VAL A 9 -6.34 1.99 0.02
N HIS A 10 -7.27 2.79 -0.48
CA HIS A 10 -7.22 3.37 -1.82
C HIS A 10 -6.75 4.82 -1.74
N THR A 11 -5.78 5.17 -2.59
CA THR A 11 -5.25 6.52 -2.72
C THR A 11 -5.83 7.24 -3.94
N GLN A 12 -5.37 8.46 -4.19
CA GLN A 12 -5.69 9.20 -5.42
C GLN A 12 -5.37 8.46 -6.73
N TYR A 13 -4.54 7.42 -6.68
CA TYR A 13 -4.21 6.58 -7.84
C TYR A 13 -5.29 5.53 -8.15
N SER A 14 -6.24 5.30 -7.24
CA SER A 14 -7.49 4.58 -7.52
C SER A 14 -8.49 5.54 -8.13
N LEU A 15 -8.38 5.79 -9.42
CA LEU A 15 -9.20 6.76 -10.15
C LEU A 15 -10.69 6.48 -9.94
N LEU A 16 -11.50 7.52 -9.66
CA LEU A 16 -12.92 7.50 -9.35
C LEU A 16 -13.30 6.89 -8.00
N ASP A 17 -12.34 6.34 -7.25
CA ASP A 17 -12.62 5.55 -6.04
C ASP A 17 -11.83 6.04 -4.82
N GLY A 18 -10.71 6.73 -5.04
CA GLY A 18 -9.88 7.28 -3.99
C GLY A 18 -9.52 8.74 -4.23
N ALA A 19 -9.54 9.54 -3.17
CA ALA A 19 -9.18 10.95 -3.21
C ALA A 19 -8.06 11.31 -2.22
N ALA A 20 -7.64 10.36 -1.40
CA ALA A 20 -6.64 10.59 -0.37
C ALA A 20 -5.23 10.72 -0.97
N SER A 21 -4.56 11.85 -0.68
CA SER A 21 -3.14 11.97 -1.02
C SER A 21 -2.28 11.14 -0.06
N VAL A 22 -1.19 10.59 -0.56
CA VAL A 22 -0.27 9.75 0.21
C VAL A 22 0.28 10.51 1.42
N GLU A 23 0.69 11.76 1.25
CA GLU A 23 1.21 12.59 2.34
C GLU A 23 0.21 12.74 3.48
N LYS A 24 -1.04 13.07 3.16
CA LYS A 24 -2.10 13.25 4.16
C LYS A 24 -2.44 11.97 4.90
N LEU A 25 -2.34 10.82 4.23
CA LEU A 25 -2.53 9.52 4.87
C LEU A 25 -1.47 9.28 5.94
N TYR A 26 -0.20 9.53 5.64
CA TYR A 26 0.87 9.41 6.64
C TYR A 26 0.71 10.40 7.79
N ASP A 27 0.36 11.63 7.51
CA ASP A 27 0.13 12.64 8.56
C ASP A 27 -0.97 12.16 9.53
N LYS A 28 -2.05 11.62 8.98
CA LYS A 28 -3.16 11.12 9.80
C LYS A 28 -2.78 9.90 10.63
N ASP A 29 -1.98 9.01 10.05
CA ASP A 29 -1.51 7.82 10.76
C ASP A 29 -0.53 8.17 11.89
N ILE A 30 0.35 9.14 11.67
CA ILE A 30 1.25 9.67 12.71
C ILE A 30 0.43 10.29 13.84
N GLU A 31 -0.55 11.13 13.50
CA GLU A 31 -1.46 11.78 14.47
C GLU A 31 -2.19 10.74 15.35
N ASN A 32 -2.59 9.62 14.76
CA ASN A 32 -3.32 8.55 15.45
C ASN A 32 -2.41 7.44 16.01
N ASN A 33 -1.10 7.61 16.00
CA ASN A 33 -0.11 6.64 16.50
C ASN A 33 -0.22 5.25 15.85
N MET A 34 -0.54 5.18 14.57
CA MET A 34 -0.58 3.92 13.82
C MET A 34 0.83 3.47 13.45
N PRO A 35 1.21 2.20 13.68
CA PRO A 35 2.57 1.72 13.45
C PRO A 35 2.87 1.46 11.97
N ALA A 36 1.86 1.21 11.16
CA ALA A 36 2.01 0.88 9.76
C ALA A 36 0.79 1.34 8.94
N LEU A 37 1.00 1.50 7.65
CA LEU A 37 -0.05 1.82 6.68
C LEU A 37 0.19 1.01 5.41
N ALA A 38 -0.86 0.42 4.85
CA ALA A 38 -0.80 -0.24 3.56
C ALA A 38 -1.38 0.65 2.46
N ILE A 39 -0.86 0.49 1.25
CA ILE A 39 -1.47 0.97 0.01
C ILE A 39 -1.95 -0.24 -0.78
N THR A 40 -3.22 -0.23 -1.17
CA THR A 40 -3.85 -1.32 -1.92
C THR A 40 -4.79 -0.76 -2.99
N ASP A 41 -4.25 0.01 -3.91
CA ASP A 41 -5.04 0.63 -4.97
C ASP A 41 -5.66 -0.41 -5.92
N HIS A 42 -6.73 -0.03 -6.60
CA HIS A 42 -7.44 -0.88 -7.54
C HIS A 42 -6.60 -1.21 -8.79
N GLY A 43 -6.16 -2.45 -8.91
CA GLY A 43 -5.52 -2.99 -10.10
C GLY A 43 -4.25 -2.28 -10.55
N ASN A 44 -3.62 -1.48 -9.69
CA ASN A 44 -2.39 -0.78 -10.01
C ASN A 44 -1.49 -0.59 -8.80
N MET A 45 -0.22 -0.28 -9.06
CA MET A 45 0.79 0.07 -8.06
C MET A 45 1.49 1.39 -8.43
N PHE A 46 0.79 2.30 -9.09
CA PHE A 46 1.35 3.57 -9.57
C PHE A 46 1.84 4.45 -8.43
N GLY A 47 1.19 4.40 -7.28
CA GLY A 47 1.57 5.15 -6.09
C GLY A 47 2.63 4.49 -5.22
N ALA A 48 3.11 3.29 -5.52
CA ALA A 48 4.00 2.54 -4.64
C ALA A 48 5.31 3.27 -4.36
N PHE A 49 5.94 3.85 -5.36
CA PHE A 49 7.19 4.60 -5.19
C PHE A 49 6.98 5.84 -4.32
N GLU A 50 5.98 6.66 -4.62
CA GLU A 50 5.62 7.83 -3.81
C GLU A 50 5.31 7.42 -2.38
N PHE A 51 4.55 6.36 -2.21
CA PHE A 51 4.14 5.84 -0.91
C PHE A 51 5.34 5.48 -0.02
N VAL A 52 6.30 4.71 -0.55
CA VAL A 52 7.52 4.35 0.17
C VAL A 52 8.41 5.58 0.41
N SER A 53 8.56 6.44 -0.60
CA SER A 53 9.36 7.67 -0.48
C SER A 53 8.83 8.60 0.60
N GLN A 54 7.52 8.78 0.71
CA GLN A 54 6.89 9.62 1.74
C GLN A 54 7.07 9.04 3.14
N ALA A 55 7.05 7.71 3.29
CA ALA A 55 7.33 7.06 4.59
C ALA A 55 8.73 7.42 5.09
N TRP A 56 9.72 7.43 4.23
CA TRP A 56 11.11 7.73 4.56
C TRP A 56 11.40 9.22 4.77
N LYS A 57 10.47 10.10 4.45
CA LYS A 57 10.58 11.53 4.80
C LYS A 57 10.28 11.82 6.27
N LYS A 58 9.55 10.94 6.93
CA LYS A 58 9.13 11.06 8.33
C LYS A 58 9.67 9.87 9.12
N THR A 59 10.88 10.05 9.65
CA THR A 59 11.65 9.00 10.32
C THR A 59 11.83 9.27 11.81
N LYS A 60 12.16 8.23 12.54
CA LYS A 60 12.57 8.27 13.96
C LYS A 60 13.88 7.54 14.15
N ILE A 61 14.62 7.93 15.17
CA ILE A 61 15.86 7.27 15.58
C ILE A 61 15.49 6.06 16.43
N VAL A 62 15.94 4.87 16.03
CA VAL A 62 15.68 3.60 16.75
C VAL A 62 16.92 3.04 17.43
N GLY A 63 18.09 3.61 17.18
CA GLY A 63 19.35 3.17 17.78
C GLY A 63 20.55 3.81 17.10
N LYS A 64 21.74 3.28 17.41
CA LYS A 64 22.99 3.67 16.76
C LYS A 64 23.72 2.44 16.22
N ASP A 65 24.38 2.62 15.09
CA ASP A 65 25.23 1.58 14.51
C ASP A 65 26.57 1.44 15.25
N ALA A 66 27.42 0.51 14.81
CA ALA A 66 28.75 0.28 15.42
C ALA A 66 29.69 1.48 15.30
N PHE A 67 29.40 2.45 14.41
CA PHE A 67 30.20 3.67 14.18
C PHE A 67 29.60 4.91 14.90
N GLY A 68 28.52 4.74 15.66
CA GLY A 68 27.86 5.83 16.39
C GLY A 68 26.87 6.66 15.54
N ASN A 69 26.58 6.25 14.31
CA ASN A 69 25.58 6.90 13.45
C ASN A 69 24.16 6.51 13.85
N ASP A 70 23.22 7.44 13.71
CA ASP A 70 21.81 7.17 14.00
C ASP A 70 21.22 6.20 13.00
N ILE A 71 20.52 5.18 13.51
CA ILE A 71 19.72 4.26 12.70
C ILE A 71 18.31 4.84 12.61
N LEU A 72 17.85 5.14 11.39
CA LEU A 72 16.55 5.73 11.12
C LEU A 72 15.57 4.68 10.60
N GLU A 73 14.33 4.77 11.05
CA GLU A 73 13.19 4.01 10.51
C GLU A 73 12.01 4.94 10.26
N PRO A 74 11.13 4.63 9.30
CA PRO A 74 9.89 5.38 9.14
C PRO A 74 9.07 5.34 10.44
N ILE A 75 8.45 6.47 10.79
CA ILE A 75 7.52 6.54 11.94
C ILE A 75 6.33 5.61 11.69
N VAL A 76 5.82 5.60 10.45
CA VAL A 76 4.77 4.69 9.98
C VAL A 76 5.40 3.76 8.95
N LYS A 77 5.38 2.45 9.21
CA LYS A 77 5.97 1.45 8.32
C LYS A 77 5.11 1.31 7.04
N PRO A 78 5.70 1.49 5.84
CA PRO A 78 4.97 1.30 4.60
C PRO A 78 4.80 -0.19 4.29
N VAL A 79 3.57 -0.57 3.93
CA VAL A 79 3.23 -1.91 3.44
C VAL A 79 2.66 -1.76 2.04
N VAL A 80 3.32 -2.35 1.06
CA VAL A 80 2.91 -2.24 -0.35
C VAL A 80 2.06 -3.43 -0.75
N GLY A 81 0.93 -3.14 -1.35
CA GLY A 81 0.00 -4.14 -1.86
C GLY A 81 -0.83 -3.60 -3.02
N CYS A 82 -1.78 -4.41 -3.44
CA CYS A 82 -2.70 -4.06 -4.50
C CYS A 82 -4.02 -4.82 -4.31
N GLU A 83 -5.12 -4.20 -4.67
CA GLU A 83 -6.40 -4.88 -4.79
C GLU A 83 -6.52 -5.45 -6.20
N PHE A 84 -6.26 -6.76 -6.32
CA PHE A 84 -6.23 -7.46 -7.60
C PHE A 84 -7.62 -7.86 -8.05
N TYR A 85 -7.78 -7.96 -9.35
CA TYR A 85 -8.92 -8.61 -9.98
C TYR A 85 -8.62 -10.09 -10.20
N VAL A 86 -9.41 -10.95 -9.58
CA VAL A 86 -9.32 -12.41 -9.75
C VAL A 86 -10.42 -12.87 -10.70
N VAL A 87 -10.06 -13.65 -11.69
CA VAL A 87 -10.95 -14.19 -12.72
C VAL A 87 -10.74 -15.70 -12.86
N GLU A 88 -11.72 -16.40 -13.44
CA GLU A 88 -11.59 -17.84 -13.68
C GLU A 88 -10.52 -18.16 -14.73
N ASP A 89 -10.42 -17.33 -15.78
CA ASP A 89 -9.42 -17.45 -16.83
C ASP A 89 -8.93 -16.09 -17.28
N MET A 90 -7.68 -15.76 -16.99
CA MET A 90 -7.04 -14.49 -17.32
C MET A 90 -6.78 -14.31 -18.83
N HIS A 91 -6.90 -15.36 -19.62
CA HIS A 91 -6.67 -15.29 -21.06
C HIS A 91 -7.93 -14.88 -21.84
N ILE A 92 -9.10 -14.95 -21.23
CA ILE A 92 -10.35 -14.48 -21.83
C ILE A 92 -10.36 -12.95 -21.79
N LYS A 93 -10.33 -12.33 -22.98
CA LYS A 93 -10.28 -10.86 -23.11
C LYS A 93 -11.46 -10.25 -23.85
N THR A 94 -12.43 -11.09 -24.23
CA THR A 94 -13.63 -10.65 -24.94
C THR A 94 -14.84 -10.73 -24.01
N PHE A 95 -15.49 -9.58 -23.84
CA PHE A 95 -16.72 -9.48 -23.03
C PHE A 95 -17.86 -9.03 -23.94
N THR A 96 -18.97 -9.76 -23.92
CA THR A 96 -20.19 -9.40 -24.62
C THR A 96 -21.28 -9.06 -23.63
N LYS A 97 -22.41 -8.51 -24.12
CA LYS A 97 -23.59 -8.26 -23.26
C LYS A 97 -24.12 -9.54 -22.60
N GLU A 98 -23.90 -10.69 -23.21
CA GLU A 98 -24.36 -12.01 -22.76
C GLU A 98 -23.34 -12.66 -21.79
N VAL A 99 -22.04 -12.43 -21.99
CA VAL A 99 -20.97 -12.93 -21.13
C VAL A 99 -20.46 -11.78 -20.28
N LYS A 100 -21.00 -11.65 -19.09
CA LYS A 100 -20.57 -10.63 -18.12
C LYS A 100 -19.19 -10.98 -17.55
N ASP A 101 -18.38 -9.97 -17.42
CA ASP A 101 -17.11 -10.05 -16.71
C ASP A 101 -17.35 -10.39 -15.23
N LYS A 102 -16.89 -11.58 -14.82
CA LYS A 102 -16.92 -12.02 -13.43
C LYS A 102 -15.55 -11.79 -12.79
N ARG A 103 -15.34 -10.58 -12.29
CA ARG A 103 -14.14 -10.24 -11.55
C ARG A 103 -14.43 -10.19 -10.06
N TYR A 104 -13.56 -10.82 -9.30
CA TYR A 104 -13.55 -10.74 -7.84
C TYR A 104 -12.37 -9.92 -7.39
N HIS A 105 -12.49 -9.25 -6.25
CA HIS A 105 -11.42 -8.44 -5.69
C HIS A 105 -10.68 -9.21 -4.60
N GLN A 106 -9.36 -9.20 -4.66
CA GLN A 106 -8.50 -9.81 -3.66
C GLN A 106 -7.38 -8.85 -3.29
N VAL A 107 -7.31 -8.51 -2.01
CA VAL A 107 -6.20 -7.70 -1.49
C VAL A 107 -5.00 -8.60 -1.23
N LEU A 108 -3.86 -8.26 -1.82
CA LEU A 108 -2.59 -8.93 -1.58
C LEU A 108 -1.57 -7.90 -1.12
N LEU A 109 -0.82 -8.24 -0.07
CA LEU A 109 0.25 -7.42 0.49
C LEU A 109 1.60 -8.09 0.23
N ALA A 110 2.59 -7.33 -0.24
CA ALA A 110 3.94 -7.84 -0.46
C ALA A 110 4.66 -7.97 0.89
N LYS A 111 5.07 -9.18 1.23
CA LYS A 111 5.84 -9.46 2.45
C LYS A 111 7.30 -9.00 2.34
N ASN A 112 7.87 -9.09 1.15
CA ASN A 112 9.25 -8.76 0.85
C ASN A 112 9.40 -8.42 -0.64
N LYS A 113 10.64 -8.15 -1.08
CA LYS A 113 10.94 -7.82 -2.47
C LYS A 113 10.44 -8.89 -3.46
N LYS A 114 10.65 -10.17 -3.14
CA LYS A 114 10.18 -11.27 -4.00
C LYS A 114 8.65 -11.30 -4.11
N GLY A 115 7.94 -11.03 -3.03
CA GLY A 115 6.48 -10.90 -3.04
C GLY A 115 6.00 -9.74 -3.91
N TYR A 116 6.75 -8.64 -3.94
CA TYR A 116 6.48 -7.51 -4.83
C TYR A 116 6.71 -7.85 -6.31
N GLU A 117 7.78 -8.59 -6.61
CA GLU A 117 8.13 -9.01 -7.98
C GLU A 117 7.14 -10.06 -8.55
N ASN A 118 6.51 -10.87 -7.70
CA ASN A 118 5.52 -11.85 -8.12
C ASN A 118 4.21 -11.20 -8.53
#